data_f923d99bfbbe68594ff65d55f47a41ec
#
_entry.id   f923d99bfbbe68594ff65d55f47a41ec
#
_cell.length_a   1.000
_cell.length_b   1.000
_cell.length_c   1.000
_cell.angle_alpha   90.00
_cell.angle_beta   90.00
_cell.angle_gamma   90.00
#
_symmetry.space_group_name_H-M   'P 1'
#
loop_
_entity.id
_entity.type
_entity.pdbx_description
1 polymer ?
#
loop_
_entity_poly.entity_id
_entity_poly.type
_entity_poly.pdbx_seq_one_letter_code
_entity_poly.pdbx_strand_id
1 'polypeptide(L)'
;MPRILFAAGVATLSVLAAPANAQMPRIELTAGFHRIEAEVAADQASRMQGLMMRKSMAANQGMLFVFPQAERHCMWMRNTFLPLSVAFLDAEGRILNIEDMEPQTEDNHCATAPARFALEMNKGWFAGKGIKPGQRIGGIEKSPRPQ
;
A
#
# COMPACT_ATOMS: atom_id res chain seq x y z
N MET A 1 -18.83 0.53 73.08
CA MET A 1 -17.97 1.20 72.13
C MET A 1 -17.99 0.42 70.82
N PRO A 2 -18.65 0.93 69.80
CA PRO A 2 -18.71 0.22 68.50
C PRO A 2 -17.45 0.53 67.69
N ARG A 3 -16.79 -0.53 67.17
CA ARG A 3 -15.69 -0.44 66.23
C ARG A 3 -16.22 -0.22 64.81
N ILE A 4 -15.89 0.93 64.23
CA ILE A 4 -16.18 1.24 62.83
C ILE A 4 -15.09 0.65 61.98
N LEU A 5 -15.43 -0.34 61.12
CA LEU A 5 -14.59 -0.88 60.08
C LEU A 5 -14.69 -0.02 58.82
N PHE A 6 -13.60 0.67 58.47
CA PHE A 6 -13.50 1.32 57.16
C PHE A 6 -13.10 0.29 56.12
N ALA A 7 -14.03 0.00 55.20
CA ALA A 7 -13.72 -0.76 53.99
C ALA A 7 -13.12 0.19 52.96
N ALA A 8 -11.83 0.02 52.65
CA ALA A 8 -11.18 0.73 51.56
C ALA A 8 -11.50 0.05 50.25
N GLY A 9 -12.34 0.71 49.46
CA GLY A 9 -12.67 0.27 48.10
C GLY A 9 -11.51 0.60 47.16
N VAL A 10 -10.86 -0.44 46.60
CA VAL A 10 -9.85 -0.27 45.56
C VAL A 10 -10.62 -0.13 44.21
N ALA A 11 -10.63 1.08 43.68
CA ALA A 11 -11.15 1.34 42.34
C ALA A 11 -10.10 0.91 41.31
N THR A 12 -10.32 -0.21 40.63
CA THR A 12 -9.49 -0.63 39.48
C THR A 12 -9.84 0.20 38.26
N LEU A 13 -8.92 1.10 37.86
CA LEU A 13 -9.00 1.85 36.64
C LEU A 13 -8.69 0.90 35.47
N SER A 14 -9.72 0.46 34.75
CA SER A 14 -9.55 -0.28 33.49
C SER A 14 -9.13 0.71 32.39
N VAL A 15 -7.85 0.69 32.04
CA VAL A 15 -7.34 1.42 30.89
C VAL A 15 -7.80 0.67 29.63
N LEU A 16 -8.80 1.20 28.95
CA LEU A 16 -9.18 0.76 27.59
C LEU A 16 -8.04 1.17 26.65
N ALA A 17 -7.20 0.21 26.27
CA ALA A 17 -6.24 0.40 25.20
C ALA A 17 -7.00 0.61 23.89
N ALA A 18 -6.90 1.80 23.30
CA ALA A 18 -7.39 2.06 21.95
C ALA A 18 -6.68 1.10 20.98
N PRO A 19 -7.40 0.54 19.97
CA PRO A 19 -6.76 -0.29 18.97
C PRO A 19 -5.68 0.54 18.28
N ALA A 20 -4.43 0.10 18.39
CA ALA A 20 -3.35 0.67 17.58
C ALA A 20 -3.72 0.39 16.13
N ASN A 21 -4.00 1.44 15.34
CA ASN A 21 -4.06 1.31 13.89
C ASN A 21 -2.72 0.72 13.44
N ALA A 22 -2.71 -0.55 13.09
CA ALA A 22 -1.53 -1.20 12.55
C ALA A 22 -1.16 -0.49 11.25
N GLN A 23 -0.08 0.31 11.28
CA GLN A 23 0.44 0.95 10.08
C GLN A 23 0.91 -0.15 9.13
N MET A 24 0.61 0.02 7.83
CA MET A 24 1.12 -0.89 6.81
C MET A 24 2.66 -0.91 6.87
N PRO A 25 3.29 -2.09 6.69
CA PRO A 25 4.74 -2.17 6.60
C PRO A 25 5.25 -1.25 5.50
N ARG A 26 6.44 -0.69 5.69
CA ARG A 26 7.13 0.12 4.67
C ARG A 26 8.40 -0.57 4.27
N ILE A 27 8.71 -0.55 2.99
CA ILE A 27 9.95 -1.07 2.43
C ILE A 27 10.55 -0.05 1.46
N GLU A 28 11.86 -0.11 1.32
CA GLU A 28 12.57 0.66 0.30
C GLU A 28 12.65 -0.17 -0.99
N LEU A 29 12.14 0.41 -2.07
CA LEU A 29 12.28 -0.11 -3.43
C LEU A 29 13.20 0.80 -4.24
N THR A 30 13.68 0.29 -5.36
CA THR A 30 14.48 1.06 -6.32
C THR A 30 13.96 0.92 -7.73
N ALA A 31 13.96 2.02 -8.48
CA ALA A 31 13.70 2.06 -9.91
C ALA A 31 14.88 2.78 -10.58
N GLY A 32 15.80 2.05 -11.18
CA GLY A 32 17.10 2.58 -11.58
C GLY A 32 17.82 3.18 -10.37
N PHE A 33 18.17 4.49 -10.42
CA PHE A 33 18.82 5.21 -9.32
C PHE A 33 17.83 5.86 -8.33
N HIS A 34 16.53 5.73 -8.57
CA HIS A 34 15.51 6.37 -7.76
C HIS A 34 15.07 5.47 -6.62
N ARG A 35 15.06 6.02 -5.41
CA ARG A 35 14.53 5.34 -4.23
C ARG A 35 13.05 5.61 -4.09
N ILE A 36 12.31 4.59 -3.69
CA ILE A 36 10.88 4.63 -3.42
C ILE A 36 10.64 4.12 -2.01
N GLU A 37 9.94 4.86 -1.21
CA GLU A 37 9.43 4.43 0.10
C GLU A 37 8.01 3.92 -0.09
N ALA A 38 7.83 2.61 -0.15
CA ALA A 38 6.55 1.99 -0.42
C ALA A 38 5.89 1.44 0.84
N GLU A 39 4.65 1.84 1.10
CA GLU A 39 3.76 1.09 1.99
C GLU A 39 3.37 -0.22 1.31
N VAL A 40 3.19 -1.30 2.08
CA VAL A 40 2.92 -2.61 1.50
C VAL A 40 1.53 -3.08 1.86
N ALA A 41 0.68 -3.25 0.85
CA ALA A 41 -0.64 -3.84 0.95
C ALA A 41 -0.55 -5.34 0.61
N ALA A 42 -0.36 -6.19 1.63
CA ALA A 42 -0.14 -7.62 1.46
C ALA A 42 -1.32 -8.50 1.93
N ASP A 43 -2.27 -7.96 2.66
CA ASP A 43 -3.50 -8.62 3.05
C ASP A 43 -4.71 -8.11 2.26
N GLN A 44 -5.82 -8.84 2.31
CA GLN A 44 -7.02 -8.49 1.53
C GLN A 44 -7.56 -7.11 1.91
N ALA A 45 -7.62 -6.76 3.19
CA ALA A 45 -8.18 -5.49 3.64
C ALA A 45 -7.33 -4.30 3.18
N SER A 46 -6.00 -4.38 3.31
CA SER A 46 -5.08 -3.34 2.86
C SER A 46 -5.08 -3.19 1.34
N ARG A 47 -5.16 -4.29 0.58
CA ARG A 47 -5.30 -4.23 -0.89
C ARG A 47 -6.61 -3.58 -1.32
N MET A 48 -7.73 -3.87 -0.64
CA MET A 48 -9.02 -3.25 -0.95
C MET A 48 -9.05 -1.75 -0.61
N GLN A 49 -8.40 -1.35 0.48
CA GLN A 49 -8.31 0.06 0.87
C GLN A 49 -7.36 0.84 -0.05
N GLY A 50 -6.19 0.29 -0.35
CA GLY A 50 -5.17 0.98 -1.14
C GLY A 50 -4.90 2.39 -0.64
N LEU A 51 -4.82 3.35 -1.56
CA LEU A 51 -4.62 4.78 -1.29
C LEU A 51 -5.93 5.58 -1.16
N MET A 52 -7.07 4.89 -0.97
CA MET A 52 -8.36 5.57 -0.80
C MET A 52 -8.32 6.62 0.30
N MET A 53 -9.03 7.73 0.09
CA MET A 53 -9.21 8.85 1.02
C MET A 53 -7.94 9.62 1.39
N ARG A 54 -6.79 9.31 0.77
CA ARG A 54 -5.55 10.07 0.97
C ARG A 54 -5.61 11.41 0.26
N LYS A 55 -5.12 12.46 0.93
CA LYS A 55 -5.12 13.84 0.40
C LYS A 55 -3.79 14.22 -0.23
N SER A 56 -2.71 13.56 0.16
CA SER A 56 -1.36 13.82 -0.34
C SER A 56 -0.47 12.59 -0.20
N MET A 57 0.55 12.52 -1.02
CA MET A 57 1.61 11.53 -0.98
C MET A 57 2.90 12.20 -1.44
N ALA A 58 4.00 12.02 -0.69
CA ALA A 58 5.27 12.63 -1.05
C ALA A 58 5.81 12.07 -2.39
N ALA A 59 6.66 12.82 -3.05
CA ALA A 59 7.11 12.52 -4.41
C ALA A 59 7.78 11.15 -4.59
N ASN A 60 8.46 10.65 -3.54
CA ASN A 60 9.13 9.36 -3.55
C ASN A 60 8.38 8.27 -2.78
N GLN A 61 7.17 8.55 -2.35
CA GLN A 61 6.30 7.58 -1.68
C GLN A 61 5.35 6.90 -2.66
N GLY A 62 4.98 5.67 -2.34
CA GLY A 62 4.04 4.88 -3.10
C GLY A 62 3.44 3.75 -2.28
N MET A 63 2.66 2.91 -2.96
CA MET A 63 2.11 1.69 -2.37
C MET A 63 2.38 0.49 -3.26
N LEU A 64 2.95 -0.55 -2.66
CA LEU A 64 3.16 -1.85 -3.29
C LEU A 64 2.05 -2.81 -2.88
N PHE A 65 1.27 -3.25 -3.85
CA PHE A 65 0.28 -4.31 -3.69
C PHE A 65 0.95 -5.65 -3.94
N VAL A 66 0.79 -6.58 -3.02
CA VAL A 66 1.31 -7.94 -3.12
C VAL A 66 0.13 -8.89 -3.30
N PHE A 67 0.03 -9.49 -4.47
CA PHE A 67 -1.08 -10.39 -4.79
C PHE A 67 -0.75 -11.84 -4.41
N PRO A 68 -1.73 -12.63 -3.93
CA PRO A 68 -1.52 -14.04 -3.60
C PRO A 68 -1.09 -14.89 -4.79
N GLN A 69 -1.59 -14.55 -5.98
CA GLN A 69 -1.34 -15.28 -7.23
C GLN A 69 -0.97 -14.31 -8.35
N ALA A 70 -0.18 -14.79 -9.31
CA ALA A 70 0.13 -14.03 -10.51
C ALA A 70 -1.03 -14.18 -11.50
N GLU A 71 -1.79 -13.09 -11.68
CA GLU A 71 -2.95 -13.00 -12.55
C GLU A 71 -2.99 -11.64 -13.25
N ARG A 72 -3.87 -11.48 -14.21
CA ARG A 72 -4.15 -10.16 -14.81
C ARG A 72 -5.00 -9.33 -13.86
N HIS A 73 -4.36 -8.83 -12.81
CA HIS A 73 -5.01 -7.95 -11.85
C HIS A 73 -5.36 -6.61 -12.48
N CYS A 74 -6.47 -6.03 -12.02
CA CYS A 74 -6.91 -4.69 -12.41
C CYS A 74 -7.00 -3.79 -11.18
N MET A 75 -6.69 -2.52 -11.36
CA MET A 75 -6.80 -1.46 -10.36
C MET A 75 -7.89 -0.49 -10.79
N TRP A 76 -8.51 0.17 -9.82
CA TRP A 76 -9.50 1.22 -10.02
C TRP A 76 -9.23 2.40 -9.10
N MET A 77 -9.86 3.54 -9.33
CA MET A 77 -9.64 4.77 -8.58
C MET A 77 -10.82 5.17 -7.71
N ARG A 78 -11.68 4.22 -7.36
CA ARG A 78 -12.82 4.46 -6.47
C ARG A 78 -12.35 5.04 -5.14
N ASN A 79 -12.99 6.13 -4.69
CA ASN A 79 -12.67 6.86 -3.46
C ASN A 79 -11.18 7.28 -3.34
N THR A 80 -10.46 7.35 -4.45
CA THR A 80 -9.05 7.73 -4.50
C THR A 80 -8.92 9.14 -5.08
N PHE A 81 -8.46 10.09 -4.28
CA PHE A 81 -8.39 11.51 -4.65
C PHE A 81 -7.08 11.88 -5.35
N LEU A 82 -6.03 11.10 -5.13
CA LEU A 82 -4.73 11.34 -5.73
C LEU A 82 -4.73 10.85 -7.17
N PRO A 83 -4.29 11.67 -8.14
CA PRO A 83 -3.94 11.17 -9.46
C PRO A 83 -2.74 10.23 -9.33
N LEU A 84 -2.83 9.02 -9.88
CA LEU A 84 -1.83 7.97 -9.72
C LEU A 84 -1.35 7.44 -11.07
N SER A 85 -0.15 6.85 -11.06
CA SER A 85 0.29 5.91 -12.09
C SER A 85 0.54 4.55 -11.42
N VAL A 86 0.10 3.47 -12.04
CA VAL A 86 0.34 2.11 -11.58
C VAL A 86 1.28 1.38 -12.53
N ALA A 87 2.32 0.75 -11.99
CA ALA A 87 3.16 -0.21 -12.69
C ALA A 87 2.81 -1.62 -12.24
N PHE A 88 2.36 -2.47 -13.16
CA PHE A 88 2.17 -3.89 -12.90
C PHE A 88 3.47 -4.63 -13.08
N LEU A 89 3.82 -5.50 -12.12
CA LEU A 89 5.09 -6.20 -12.06
C LEU A 89 4.87 -7.72 -12.06
N ASP A 90 5.74 -8.44 -12.77
CA ASP A 90 5.81 -9.89 -12.68
C ASP A 90 6.40 -10.34 -11.32
N ALA A 91 6.57 -11.65 -11.15
CA ALA A 91 7.10 -12.24 -9.92
C ALA A 91 8.55 -11.83 -9.61
N GLU A 92 9.31 -11.44 -10.63
CA GLU A 92 10.71 -10.99 -10.53
C GLU A 92 10.84 -9.46 -10.39
N GLY A 93 9.70 -8.74 -10.34
CA GLY A 93 9.67 -7.28 -10.23
C GLY A 93 9.87 -6.55 -11.56
N ARG A 94 9.77 -7.23 -12.71
CA ARG A 94 9.85 -6.61 -14.02
C ARG A 94 8.54 -5.92 -14.35
N ILE A 95 8.60 -4.69 -14.82
CA ILE A 95 7.43 -3.91 -15.22
C ILE A 95 6.82 -4.50 -16.49
N LEU A 96 5.55 -4.91 -16.40
CA LEU A 96 4.76 -5.41 -17.53
C LEU A 96 4.18 -4.26 -18.34
N ASN A 97 3.46 -3.37 -17.69
CA ASN A 97 2.88 -2.16 -18.23
C ASN A 97 2.70 -1.09 -17.14
N ILE A 98 2.52 0.15 -17.56
CA ILE A 98 2.26 1.30 -16.71
C ILE A 98 1.00 1.98 -17.22
N GLU A 99 0.09 2.31 -16.31
CA GLU A 99 -1.17 3.00 -16.60
C GLU A 99 -1.28 4.26 -15.75
N ASP A 100 -1.69 5.37 -16.36
CA ASP A 100 -2.11 6.57 -15.63
C ASP A 100 -3.59 6.45 -15.28
N MET A 101 -3.92 6.84 -14.06
CA MET A 101 -5.26 6.66 -13.50
C MET A 101 -5.82 7.98 -12.98
N GLU A 102 -7.02 8.35 -13.42
CA GLU A 102 -7.70 9.56 -13.00
C GLU A 102 -8.44 9.37 -11.67
N PRO A 103 -8.40 10.40 -10.77
CA PRO A 103 -9.09 10.32 -9.49
C PRO A 103 -10.58 9.98 -9.60
N GLN A 104 -11.07 9.18 -8.68
CA GLN A 104 -12.49 8.87 -8.48
C GLN A 104 -13.19 8.25 -9.71
N THR A 105 -12.44 7.59 -10.58
CA THR A 105 -12.97 6.80 -11.69
C THR A 105 -13.07 5.33 -11.30
N GLU A 106 -13.98 4.60 -11.96
CA GLU A 106 -14.16 3.16 -11.74
C GLU A 106 -13.71 2.34 -12.96
N ASP A 107 -13.04 2.97 -13.90
CA ASP A 107 -12.46 2.28 -15.05
C ASP A 107 -11.40 1.30 -14.56
N ASN A 108 -11.37 0.13 -15.18
CA ASN A 108 -10.39 -0.89 -14.87
C ASN A 108 -9.08 -0.64 -15.62
N HIS A 109 -8.00 -0.51 -14.88
CA HIS A 109 -6.64 -0.46 -15.37
C HIS A 109 -5.98 -1.80 -15.10
N CYS A 110 -5.68 -2.58 -16.13
CA CYS A 110 -5.33 -3.98 -15.96
C CYS A 110 -3.89 -4.28 -16.40
N ALA A 111 -3.29 -5.28 -15.75
CA ALA A 111 -2.03 -5.86 -16.19
C ALA A 111 -2.18 -6.52 -17.57
N THR A 112 -1.18 -6.34 -18.44
CA THR A 112 -1.15 -6.95 -19.78
C THR A 112 -0.75 -8.43 -19.78
N ALA A 113 -0.17 -8.90 -18.66
CA ALA A 113 0.23 -10.27 -18.43
C ALA A 113 0.05 -10.60 -16.93
N PRO A 114 0.24 -11.86 -16.48
CA PRO A 114 0.13 -12.19 -15.06
C PRO A 114 1.08 -11.35 -14.19
N ALA A 115 0.50 -10.54 -13.31
CA ALA A 115 1.21 -9.66 -12.38
C ALA A 115 1.17 -10.24 -10.96
N ARG A 116 2.31 -10.21 -10.28
CA ARG A 116 2.44 -10.60 -8.87
C ARG A 116 2.34 -9.39 -7.95
N PHE A 117 2.67 -8.20 -8.47
CA PHE A 117 2.66 -6.94 -7.75
C PHE A 117 2.09 -5.83 -8.62
N ALA A 118 1.62 -4.78 -7.94
CA ALA A 118 1.34 -3.48 -8.54
C ALA A 118 1.99 -2.39 -7.68
N LEU A 119 2.65 -1.43 -8.30
CA LEU A 119 3.26 -0.30 -7.62
C LEU A 119 2.56 0.98 -8.05
N GLU A 120 1.85 1.62 -7.12
CA GLU A 120 1.22 2.92 -7.32
C GLU A 120 2.14 4.05 -6.85
N MET A 121 2.30 5.06 -7.71
CA MET A 121 3.06 6.28 -7.46
C MET A 121 2.20 7.50 -7.86
N ASN A 122 2.59 8.70 -7.47
CA ASN A 122 1.97 9.91 -8.01
C ASN A 122 1.98 9.89 -9.53
N LYS A 123 0.90 10.37 -10.15
CA LYS A 123 0.73 10.37 -11.61
C LYS A 123 1.93 10.99 -12.32
N GLY A 124 2.43 10.30 -13.33
CA GLY A 124 3.58 10.73 -14.13
C GLY A 124 4.94 10.43 -13.51
N TRP A 125 5.00 9.83 -12.32
CA TRP A 125 6.28 9.57 -11.64
C TRP A 125 7.23 8.71 -12.50
N PHE A 126 6.73 7.61 -13.04
CA PHE A 126 7.54 6.68 -13.87
C PHE A 126 8.06 7.39 -15.12
N ALA A 127 7.18 8.06 -15.86
CA ALA A 127 7.55 8.79 -17.08
C ALA A 127 8.56 9.90 -16.79
N GLY A 128 8.34 10.68 -15.72
CA GLY A 128 9.24 11.75 -15.31
C GLY A 128 10.64 11.28 -14.88
N LYS A 129 10.77 10.01 -14.48
CA LYS A 129 12.04 9.36 -14.12
C LYS A 129 12.62 8.50 -15.24
N GLY A 130 11.97 8.44 -16.40
CA GLY A 130 12.40 7.63 -17.52
C GLY A 130 12.25 6.12 -17.27
N ILE A 131 11.38 5.72 -16.34
CA ILE A 131 11.11 4.32 -16.02
C ILE A 131 10.06 3.78 -17.00
N LYS A 132 10.36 2.64 -17.62
CA LYS A 132 9.57 2.06 -18.72
C LYS A 132 9.27 0.58 -18.46
N PRO A 133 8.24 0.02 -19.12
CA PRO A 133 8.01 -1.42 -19.18
C PRO A 133 9.30 -2.18 -19.59
N GLY A 134 9.50 -3.34 -18.99
CA GLY A 134 10.72 -4.16 -19.15
C GLY A 134 11.81 -3.88 -18.13
N GLN A 135 11.83 -2.71 -17.51
CA GLN A 135 12.76 -2.41 -16.43
C GLN A 135 12.32 -3.09 -15.12
N ARG A 136 13.26 -3.27 -14.19
CA ARG A 136 13.02 -3.96 -12.93
C ARG A 136 12.92 -2.99 -11.77
N ILE A 137 11.96 -3.24 -10.88
CA ILE A 137 11.87 -2.63 -9.55
C ILE A 137 12.66 -3.51 -8.59
N GLY A 138 13.70 -2.98 -7.99
CA GLY A 138 14.51 -3.66 -6.98
C GLY A 138 13.92 -3.58 -5.59
N GLY A 139 14.25 -4.54 -4.72
CA GLY A 139 13.80 -4.57 -3.33
C GLY A 139 12.46 -5.30 -3.11
N ILE A 140 11.85 -5.84 -4.15
CA ILE A 140 10.59 -6.61 -4.07
C ILE A 140 10.69 -7.80 -3.12
N GLU A 141 11.87 -8.42 -3.03
CA GLU A 141 12.13 -9.55 -2.13
C GLU A 141 11.97 -9.21 -0.64
N LYS A 142 11.98 -7.93 -0.29
CA LYS A 142 11.73 -7.44 1.07
C LYS A 142 10.25 -7.40 1.42
N SER A 143 9.36 -7.58 0.45
CA SER A 143 7.92 -7.53 0.70
C SER A 143 7.48 -8.72 1.55
N PRO A 144 6.55 -8.50 2.50
CA PRO A 144 5.94 -9.60 3.22
C PRO A 144 5.18 -10.52 2.26
N ARG A 145 5.01 -11.77 2.68
CA ARG A 145 4.19 -12.72 1.93
C ARG A 145 2.74 -12.24 1.91
N PRO A 146 2.01 -12.46 0.81
CA PRO A 146 0.59 -12.12 0.74
C PRO A 146 -0.22 -13.00 1.68
N GLN A 147 -1.27 -12.40 2.24
CA GLN A 147 -2.25 -13.06 3.11
C GLN A 147 -3.65 -12.92 2.50
#